data_8d18d33c88fe895f933236eb146bc894
#
_entry.id   8d18d33c88fe895f933236eb146bc894
#
_cell.length_a   1.000
_cell.length_b   1.000
_cell.length_c   1.000
_cell.angle_alpha   90.00
_cell.angle_beta   90.00
_cell.angle_gamma   90.00
#
_symmetry.space_group_name_H-M   'P 1'
#
loop_
_entity.id
_entity.type
_entity.pdbx_description
1 polymer ?
#
loop_
_entity_poly.entity_id
_entity_poly.type
_entity_poly.pdbx_seq_one_letter_code
_entity_poly.pdbx_strand_id
1 'polypeptide(L)'
;FQIGYFKNYVTGGNNSTTQYRMTNPAAEANFDVIRANASWSEQVMPGWRLTAQLDAQHTDYSLIPGEQFGAGGVYSVRGFEERVISADRGTRQSLELMGPNVSKNFGTLFERLQFVGFVDAAQLKFNNPVFGSPVEPHLMSYGVGARFAFSPKHQFRVDLAKVVSGVPIQPHGDVMLHVTFATSL
;
A
#
# COMPACT_ATOMS: atom_id res chain seq x y z
N PHE A 1 10.59 -13.12 1.22
CA PHE A 1 10.25 -12.56 -0.10
C PHE A 1 9.50 -13.60 -0.93
N GLN A 2 8.68 -13.12 -1.84
CA GLN A 2 7.92 -13.93 -2.79
C GLN A 2 7.99 -13.24 -4.16
N ILE A 3 8.11 -14.04 -5.23
CA ILE A 3 8.03 -13.57 -6.61
C ILE A 3 7.07 -14.49 -7.34
N GLY A 4 6.13 -13.93 -8.10
CA GLY A 4 5.15 -14.65 -8.91
C GLY A 4 5.14 -14.12 -10.34
N TYR A 5 5.01 -15.03 -11.30
CA TYR A 5 4.74 -14.72 -12.69
C TYR A 5 3.31 -15.17 -13.01
N PHE A 6 2.53 -14.27 -13.59
CA PHE A 6 1.12 -14.48 -13.92
C PHE A 6 0.93 -14.18 -15.39
N LYS A 7 0.22 -15.06 -16.07
CA LYS A 7 -0.12 -14.87 -17.48
C LYS A 7 -1.61 -15.09 -17.71
N ASN A 8 -2.25 -14.13 -18.35
CA ASN A 8 -3.62 -14.27 -18.81
C ASN A 8 -3.65 -14.71 -20.27
N TYR A 9 -4.54 -15.62 -20.59
CA TYR A 9 -4.79 -16.10 -21.95
C TYR A 9 -6.21 -15.77 -22.36
N VAL A 10 -6.40 -15.33 -23.60
CA VAL A 10 -7.73 -15.17 -24.18
C VAL A 10 -8.46 -16.51 -24.19
N THR A 11 -9.63 -16.53 -23.56
CA THR A 11 -10.52 -17.71 -23.53
C THR A 11 -11.88 -17.45 -24.19
N GLY A 12 -12.10 -16.22 -24.69
CA GLY A 12 -13.37 -15.76 -25.27
C GLY A 12 -14.33 -15.18 -24.21
N GLY A 13 -15.53 -14.81 -24.63
CA GLY A 13 -16.51 -14.19 -23.74
C GLY A 13 -15.98 -12.91 -23.09
N ASN A 14 -16.10 -12.82 -21.77
CA ASN A 14 -15.64 -11.66 -21.00
C ASN A 14 -14.11 -11.58 -20.88
N ASN A 15 -13.38 -12.65 -21.18
CA ASN A 15 -11.92 -12.67 -21.25
C ASN A 15 -11.45 -12.53 -22.70
N SER A 16 -11.73 -11.39 -23.31
CA SER A 16 -11.35 -11.06 -24.69
C SER A 16 -10.77 -9.65 -24.76
N THR A 17 -9.88 -9.41 -25.72
CA THR A 17 -9.31 -8.07 -25.95
C THR A 17 -10.39 -7.02 -26.21
N THR A 18 -11.48 -7.37 -26.90
CA THR A 18 -12.60 -6.46 -27.11
C THR A 18 -13.24 -5.99 -25.79
N GLN A 19 -13.49 -6.91 -24.86
CA GLN A 19 -14.03 -6.57 -23.55
C GLN A 19 -13.06 -5.75 -22.70
N TYR A 20 -11.77 -6.08 -22.74
CA TYR A 20 -10.74 -5.34 -22.00
C TYR A 20 -10.60 -3.90 -22.50
N ARG A 21 -10.68 -3.69 -23.82
CA ARG A 21 -10.63 -2.36 -24.44
C ARG A 21 -11.84 -1.49 -24.17
N MET A 22 -12.97 -2.06 -23.75
CA MET A 22 -14.10 -1.27 -23.24
C MET A 22 -13.76 -0.54 -21.93
N THR A 23 -12.85 -1.10 -21.14
CA THR A 23 -12.45 -0.53 -19.84
C THR A 23 -11.17 0.30 -19.95
N ASN A 24 -10.22 -0.16 -20.74
CA ASN A 24 -8.98 0.53 -21.08
C ASN A 24 -8.67 0.30 -22.57
N PRO A 25 -8.77 1.32 -23.43
CA PRO A 25 -8.61 1.16 -24.88
C PRO A 25 -7.25 0.58 -25.32
N ALA A 26 -6.21 0.72 -24.50
CA ALA A 26 -4.89 0.17 -24.77
C ALA A 26 -4.70 -1.25 -24.22
N ALA A 27 -5.67 -1.80 -23.47
CA ALA A 27 -5.53 -3.10 -22.86
C ALA A 27 -5.69 -4.25 -23.85
N GLU A 28 -4.95 -5.33 -23.57
CA GLU A 28 -5.06 -6.61 -24.26
C GLU A 28 -5.36 -7.72 -23.28
N ALA A 29 -6.12 -8.73 -23.71
CA ALA A 29 -6.44 -9.86 -22.85
C ALA A 29 -5.27 -10.86 -22.72
N ASN A 30 -4.36 -10.91 -23.69
CA ASN A 30 -3.10 -11.63 -23.55
C ASN A 30 -2.07 -10.69 -22.90
N PHE A 31 -1.80 -10.87 -21.63
CA PHE A 31 -0.79 -10.12 -20.92
C PHE A 31 -0.07 -11.00 -19.90
N ASP A 32 1.09 -10.57 -19.48
CA ASP A 32 1.80 -11.16 -18.36
C ASP A 32 2.26 -10.09 -17.36
N VAL A 33 2.35 -10.51 -16.10
CA VAL A 33 2.69 -9.65 -14.97
C VAL A 33 3.64 -10.39 -14.04
N ILE A 34 4.71 -9.74 -13.64
CA ILE A 34 5.57 -10.17 -12.54
C ILE A 34 5.18 -9.37 -11.30
N ARG A 35 4.89 -10.07 -10.20
CA ARG A 35 4.63 -9.47 -8.88
C ARG A 35 5.67 -9.96 -7.90
N ALA A 36 6.22 -9.05 -7.12
CA ALA A 36 7.17 -9.37 -6.07
C ALA A 36 6.78 -8.66 -4.77
N ASN A 37 6.98 -9.34 -3.65
CA ASN A 37 6.91 -8.73 -2.33
C ASN A 37 8.08 -9.19 -1.48
N ALA A 38 8.55 -8.30 -0.62
CA ALA A 38 9.57 -8.60 0.38
C ALA A 38 9.23 -7.91 1.69
N SER A 39 9.47 -8.58 2.80
CA SER A 39 9.34 -8.02 4.14
C SER A 39 10.56 -8.43 4.96
N TRP A 40 11.10 -7.46 5.66
CA TRP A 40 12.19 -7.66 6.62
C TRP A 40 11.81 -6.99 7.93
N SER A 41 12.09 -7.66 9.05
CA SER A 41 11.79 -7.14 10.37
C SER A 41 12.86 -7.57 11.35
N GLU A 42 13.46 -6.60 12.03
CA GLU A 42 14.59 -6.80 12.96
C GLU A 42 14.38 -6.02 14.25
N GLN A 43 14.84 -6.57 15.36
CA GLN A 43 14.93 -5.85 16.63
C GLN A 43 16.25 -5.08 16.66
N VAL A 44 16.18 -3.76 16.41
CA VAL A 44 17.38 -2.91 16.30
C VAL A 44 17.92 -2.44 17.64
N MET A 45 17.07 -2.39 18.68
CA MET A 45 17.41 -2.10 20.08
C MET A 45 16.43 -2.82 21.00
N PRO A 46 16.72 -2.96 22.31
CA PRO A 46 15.77 -3.55 23.26
C PRO A 46 14.39 -2.88 23.20
N GLY A 47 13.38 -3.65 22.78
CA GLY A 47 11.99 -3.17 22.62
C GLY A 47 11.70 -2.40 21.34
N TRP A 48 12.69 -2.05 20.51
CA TRP A 48 12.51 -1.36 19.25
C TRP A 48 12.62 -2.31 18.07
N ARG A 49 11.67 -2.25 17.17
CA ARG A 49 11.59 -3.09 15.97
C ARG A 49 11.51 -2.20 14.72
N LEU A 50 12.42 -2.42 13.80
CA LEU A 50 12.39 -1.84 12.46
C LEU A 50 11.80 -2.86 11.48
N THR A 51 10.84 -2.42 10.70
CA THR A 51 10.21 -3.23 9.65
C THR A 51 10.29 -2.49 8.32
N ALA A 52 10.77 -3.16 7.29
CA ALA A 52 10.79 -2.69 5.91
C ALA A 52 9.93 -3.60 5.03
N GLN A 53 9.12 -3.01 4.17
CA GLN A 53 8.28 -3.72 3.21
C GLN A 53 8.48 -3.15 1.82
N LEU A 54 8.45 -4.02 0.82
CA LEU A 54 8.53 -3.69 -0.59
C LEU A 54 7.53 -4.55 -1.35
N ASP A 55 6.70 -3.90 -2.15
CA ASP A 55 5.87 -4.55 -3.15
C ASP A 55 6.21 -3.97 -4.52
N ALA A 56 6.19 -4.81 -5.55
CA ALA A 56 6.47 -4.43 -6.92
C ALA A 56 5.57 -5.19 -7.90
N GLN A 57 5.20 -4.51 -8.96
CA GLN A 57 4.56 -5.10 -10.13
C GLN A 57 5.25 -4.59 -11.40
N HIS A 58 5.54 -5.50 -12.31
CA HIS A 58 6.10 -5.18 -13.62
C HIS A 58 5.31 -5.87 -14.73
N THR A 59 5.03 -5.13 -15.78
CA THR A 59 4.45 -5.59 -17.04
C THR A 59 4.79 -4.60 -18.14
N ASP A 60 4.83 -5.06 -19.37
CA ASP A 60 4.95 -4.21 -20.57
C ASP A 60 3.58 -3.92 -21.21
N TYR A 61 2.51 -4.51 -20.68
CA TYR A 61 1.14 -4.36 -21.16
C TYR A 61 0.38 -3.25 -20.43
N SER A 62 -0.58 -2.64 -21.12
CA SER A 62 -1.60 -1.83 -20.47
C SER A 62 -2.68 -2.74 -19.89
N LEU A 63 -2.94 -2.58 -18.62
CA LEU A 63 -3.82 -3.46 -17.85
C LEU A 63 -5.20 -2.84 -17.65
N ILE A 64 -6.20 -3.70 -17.47
CA ILE A 64 -7.50 -3.29 -16.94
C ILE A 64 -7.38 -2.92 -15.45
N PRO A 65 -8.24 -2.03 -14.91
CA PRO A 65 -8.14 -1.54 -13.52
C PRO A 65 -8.03 -2.63 -12.45
N GLY A 66 -8.64 -3.79 -12.67
CA GLY A 66 -8.59 -4.93 -11.74
C GLY A 66 -7.21 -5.58 -11.63
N GLU A 67 -6.35 -5.46 -12.65
CA GLU A 67 -5.00 -6.01 -12.70
C GLU A 67 -3.91 -4.97 -12.42
N GLN A 68 -4.27 -3.68 -12.43
CA GLN A 68 -3.33 -2.59 -12.17
C GLN A 68 -2.81 -2.60 -10.72
N PHE A 69 -1.57 -2.18 -10.56
CA PHE A 69 -0.93 -1.98 -9.28
C PHE A 69 -1.46 -0.70 -8.63
N GLY A 70 -2.12 -0.85 -7.47
CA GLY A 70 -2.71 0.25 -6.74
C GLY A 70 -1.81 0.76 -5.61
N ALA A 71 -1.87 2.06 -5.34
CA ALA A 71 -1.20 2.68 -4.20
C ALA A 71 -2.13 3.68 -3.48
N GLY A 72 -1.91 3.82 -2.18
CA GLY A 72 -2.76 4.56 -1.24
C GLY A 72 -3.51 3.64 -0.28
N GLY A 73 -3.80 4.14 0.92
CA GLY A 73 -4.55 3.44 1.95
C GLY A 73 -3.71 2.92 3.11
N VAL A 74 -4.42 2.43 4.13
CA VAL A 74 -3.86 2.05 5.44
C VAL A 74 -2.83 0.91 5.37
N TYR A 75 -2.90 0.05 4.35
CA TYR A 75 -1.98 -1.07 4.12
C TYR A 75 -1.02 -0.85 2.95
N SER A 76 -0.92 0.39 2.47
CA SER A 76 -0.09 0.76 1.32
C SER A 76 0.69 2.04 1.63
N VAL A 77 0.29 3.18 1.09
CA VAL A 77 0.87 4.50 1.40
C VAL A 77 -0.15 5.24 2.28
N ARG A 78 0.12 5.30 3.58
CA ARG A 78 -0.77 5.98 4.56
C ARG A 78 -0.81 7.48 4.29
N GLY A 79 -1.90 8.13 4.63
CA GLY A 79 -2.14 9.55 4.30
C GLY A 79 -2.93 9.74 3.00
N PHE A 80 -3.18 8.66 2.28
CA PHE A 80 -3.99 8.64 1.06
C PHE A 80 -5.22 7.74 1.22
N GLU A 81 -6.25 8.02 0.43
CA GLU A 81 -7.40 7.13 0.26
C GLU A 81 -6.97 5.78 -0.32
N GLU A 82 -7.80 4.77 -0.09
CA GLU A 82 -7.55 3.42 -0.63
C GLU A 82 -7.47 3.46 -2.15
N ARG A 83 -6.33 2.98 -2.69
CA ARG A 83 -6.08 2.95 -4.14
C ARG A 83 -6.30 4.30 -4.81
N VAL A 84 -5.89 5.41 -4.18
CA VAL A 84 -6.01 6.77 -4.74
C VAL A 84 -5.46 6.87 -6.16
N ILE A 85 -4.52 6.02 -6.52
CA ILE A 85 -4.02 5.82 -7.87
C ILE A 85 -3.70 4.36 -8.15
N SER A 86 -3.90 3.95 -9.40
CA SER A 86 -3.49 2.63 -9.91
C SER A 86 -2.87 2.81 -11.29
N ALA A 87 -1.82 2.05 -11.60
CA ALA A 87 -1.16 2.05 -12.91
C ALA A 87 -0.68 0.63 -13.28
N ASP A 88 -0.15 0.47 -14.49
CA ASP A 88 0.20 -0.86 -15.01
C ASP A 88 1.35 -1.51 -14.23
N ARG A 89 2.34 -0.70 -13.83
CA ARG A 89 3.50 -1.16 -13.06
C ARG A 89 3.88 -0.15 -11.98
N GLY A 90 4.64 -0.61 -10.99
CA GLY A 90 5.11 0.26 -9.93
C GLY A 90 5.76 -0.48 -8.78
N THR A 91 6.20 0.31 -7.82
CA THR A 91 6.71 -0.15 -6.53
C THR A 91 6.07 0.64 -5.41
N ARG A 92 5.94 0.02 -4.25
CA ARG A 92 5.61 0.71 -3.00
C ARG A 92 6.50 0.18 -1.89
N GLN A 93 6.92 1.08 -1.02
CA GLN A 93 7.82 0.80 0.09
C GLN A 93 7.26 1.39 1.38
N SER A 94 7.47 0.69 2.47
CA SER A 94 7.17 1.18 3.81
C SER A 94 8.34 0.88 4.74
N LEU A 95 8.70 1.86 5.55
CA LEU A 95 9.65 1.71 6.64
C LEU A 95 8.95 2.13 7.94
N GLU A 96 8.87 1.22 8.92
CA GLU A 96 8.20 1.46 10.19
C GLU A 96 9.13 1.15 11.36
N LEU A 97 9.31 2.10 12.28
CA LEU A 97 10.01 1.91 13.54
C LEU A 97 8.98 1.87 14.68
N MET A 98 8.84 0.72 15.31
CA MET A 98 7.94 0.50 16.43
C MET A 98 8.72 0.49 17.75
N GLY A 99 8.25 1.27 18.71
CA GLY A 99 8.84 1.39 20.04
C GLY A 99 8.43 0.27 20.99
N PRO A 100 8.98 0.29 22.22
CA PRO A 100 8.70 -0.69 23.25
C PRO A 100 7.24 -0.65 23.71
N ASN A 101 6.79 -1.74 24.31
CA ASN A 101 5.47 -1.78 24.97
C ASN A 101 5.52 -0.93 26.26
N VAL A 102 4.75 0.16 26.28
CA VAL A 102 4.66 1.10 27.40
C VAL A 102 3.35 0.96 28.19
N SER A 103 2.56 -0.09 27.97
CA SER A 103 1.27 -0.30 28.60
C SER A 103 1.33 -0.21 30.13
N LYS A 104 2.41 -0.70 30.74
CA LYS A 104 2.62 -0.66 32.21
C LYS A 104 2.59 0.76 32.80
N ASN A 105 2.89 1.79 31.99
CA ASN A 105 2.83 3.19 32.43
C ASN A 105 1.42 3.76 32.51
N PHE A 106 0.44 3.01 31.96
CA PHE A 106 -0.97 3.42 31.88
C PHE A 106 -1.88 2.51 32.72
N GLY A 107 -1.32 1.85 33.74
CA GLY A 107 -2.05 0.96 34.64
C GLY A 107 -2.50 -0.33 33.95
N THR A 108 -3.75 -0.75 34.19
CA THR A 108 -4.33 -1.98 33.62
C THR A 108 -5.21 -1.73 32.39
N LEU A 109 -5.25 -0.49 31.89
CA LEU A 109 -6.13 -0.12 30.78
C LEU A 109 -5.75 -0.82 29.47
N PHE A 110 -4.44 -0.97 29.22
CA PHE A 110 -3.93 -1.60 28.02
C PHE A 110 -3.12 -2.84 28.36
N GLU A 111 -3.37 -3.92 27.66
CA GLU A 111 -2.50 -5.09 27.66
C GLU A 111 -1.21 -4.82 26.83
N ARG A 112 -1.38 -4.08 25.75
CA ARG A 112 -0.28 -3.62 24.90
C ARG A 112 -0.52 -2.18 24.46
N LEU A 113 0.52 -1.36 24.50
CA LEU A 113 0.56 -0.02 23.90
C LEU A 113 1.96 0.25 23.37
N GLN A 114 2.07 0.46 22.07
CA GLN A 114 3.33 0.75 21.36
C GLN A 114 3.10 1.92 20.41
N PHE A 115 4.07 2.80 20.32
CA PHE A 115 4.08 3.89 19.35
C PHE A 115 4.94 3.52 18.15
N VAL A 116 4.59 4.06 16.99
CA VAL A 116 5.30 3.85 15.74
C VAL A 116 5.55 5.17 15.05
N GLY A 117 6.69 5.25 14.34
CA GLY A 117 6.96 6.25 13.32
C GLY A 117 7.15 5.54 11.98
N PHE A 118 6.72 6.16 10.88
CA PHE A 118 6.80 5.53 9.57
C PHE A 118 7.03 6.51 8.44
N VAL A 119 7.55 5.98 7.34
CA VAL A 119 7.62 6.62 6.02
C VAL A 119 7.15 5.62 4.99
N ASP A 120 6.21 6.06 4.15
CA ASP A 120 5.66 5.27 3.06
C ASP A 120 5.88 5.99 1.73
N ALA A 121 6.19 5.24 0.67
CA ALA A 121 6.34 5.78 -0.67
C ALA A 121 5.81 4.81 -1.72
N ALA A 122 5.37 5.35 -2.87
CA ALA A 122 5.08 4.56 -4.06
C ALA A 122 5.47 5.34 -5.31
N GLN A 123 5.89 4.60 -6.32
CA GLN A 123 6.13 5.09 -7.67
C GLN A 123 5.40 4.18 -8.65
N LEU A 124 4.56 4.76 -9.48
CA LEU A 124 3.76 4.04 -10.45
C LEU A 124 4.07 4.53 -11.87
N LYS A 125 3.71 3.71 -12.87
CA LYS A 125 3.89 4.07 -14.27
C LYS A 125 2.79 3.45 -15.13
N PHE A 126 2.20 4.29 -15.98
CA PHE A 126 1.32 3.85 -17.06
C PHE A 126 2.17 3.51 -18.29
N ASN A 127 1.92 2.38 -18.92
CA ASN A 127 2.59 2.00 -20.18
C ASN A 127 2.05 2.81 -21.37
N ASN A 128 0.72 3.08 -21.37
CA ASN A 128 0.06 3.94 -22.34
C ASN A 128 -0.81 4.97 -21.61
N PRO A 129 -0.24 6.07 -21.11
CA PRO A 129 -1.02 7.08 -20.38
C PRO A 129 -2.03 7.77 -21.30
N VAL A 130 -3.24 7.97 -20.79
CA VAL A 130 -4.22 8.81 -21.46
C VAL A 130 -3.74 10.26 -21.44
N PHE A 131 -4.00 11.01 -22.51
CA PHE A 131 -3.60 12.41 -22.61
C PHE A 131 -4.05 13.23 -21.39
N GLY A 132 -3.11 13.93 -20.76
CA GLY A 132 -3.37 14.71 -19.53
C GLY A 132 -3.18 13.94 -18.22
N SER A 133 -2.96 12.62 -18.25
CA SER A 133 -2.63 11.86 -17.05
C SER A 133 -1.13 11.94 -16.73
N PRO A 134 -0.74 11.96 -15.44
CA PRO A 134 0.67 11.86 -15.08
C PRO A 134 1.24 10.52 -15.55
N VAL A 135 2.38 10.55 -16.25
CA VAL A 135 3.03 9.32 -16.78
C VAL A 135 3.58 8.47 -15.64
N GLU A 136 4.14 9.11 -14.63
CA GLU A 136 4.80 8.48 -13.47
C GLU A 136 4.36 9.17 -12.18
N PRO A 137 3.19 8.84 -11.63
CA PRO A 137 2.74 9.40 -10.37
C PRO A 137 3.57 8.87 -9.20
N HIS A 138 3.86 9.77 -8.25
CA HIS A 138 4.61 9.49 -7.03
C HIS A 138 3.77 9.82 -5.81
N LEU A 139 3.74 8.91 -4.84
CA LEU A 139 3.14 9.13 -3.53
C LEU A 139 4.23 9.04 -2.48
N MET A 140 4.22 9.93 -1.51
CA MET A 140 5.09 9.86 -0.34
C MET A 140 4.40 10.49 0.86
N SER A 141 4.50 9.82 2.00
CA SER A 141 4.00 10.30 3.28
C SER A 141 4.91 9.87 4.43
N TYR A 142 4.77 10.54 5.55
CA TYR A 142 5.32 10.11 6.83
C TYR A 142 4.30 10.32 7.93
N GLY A 143 4.48 9.66 9.04
CA GLY A 143 3.55 9.80 10.14
C GLY A 143 3.98 9.10 11.41
N VAL A 144 3.07 9.19 12.36
CA VAL A 144 3.16 8.52 13.65
C VAL A 144 1.88 7.74 13.92
N GLY A 145 1.96 6.75 14.78
CA GLY A 145 0.77 5.97 15.12
C GLY A 145 0.90 5.25 16.45
N ALA A 146 -0.18 4.59 16.83
CA ALA A 146 -0.25 3.74 18.01
C ALA A 146 -0.83 2.37 17.65
N ARG A 147 -0.29 1.37 18.30
CA ARG A 147 -0.75 -0.03 18.27
C ARG A 147 -1.13 -0.39 19.67
N PHE A 148 -2.40 -0.63 19.93
CA PHE A 148 -2.84 -0.94 21.28
C PHE A 148 -3.88 -2.07 21.32
N ALA A 149 -3.92 -2.75 22.44
CA ALA A 149 -4.86 -3.83 22.70
C ALA A 149 -5.36 -3.69 24.14
N PHE A 150 -6.66 -3.79 24.32
CA PHE A 150 -7.31 -3.89 25.63
C PHE A 150 -7.41 -5.33 26.11
N SER A 151 -7.28 -6.30 25.21
CA SER A 151 -7.25 -7.73 25.48
C SER A 151 -6.51 -8.44 24.33
N PRO A 152 -6.14 -9.73 24.47
CA PRO A 152 -5.50 -10.49 23.39
C PRO A 152 -6.33 -10.53 22.10
N LYS A 153 -7.67 -10.41 22.25
CA LYS A 153 -8.64 -10.54 21.15
C LYS A 153 -8.89 -9.22 20.40
N HIS A 154 -8.70 -8.07 21.03
CA HIS A 154 -9.09 -6.76 20.49
C HIS A 154 -7.88 -5.89 20.25
N GLN A 155 -7.53 -5.68 18.97
CA GLN A 155 -6.38 -4.92 18.57
C GLN A 155 -6.80 -3.68 17.79
N PHE A 156 -6.17 -2.56 18.08
CA PHE A 156 -6.38 -1.29 17.43
C PHE A 156 -5.07 -0.77 16.82
N ARG A 157 -5.22 -0.15 15.68
CA ARG A 157 -4.18 0.58 15.00
C ARG A 157 -4.72 1.96 14.65
N VAL A 158 -3.99 3.00 15.04
CA VAL A 158 -4.28 4.39 14.71
C VAL A 158 -3.03 5.00 14.11
N ASP A 159 -3.13 5.56 12.92
CA ASP A 159 -2.02 6.21 12.21
C ASP A 159 -2.46 7.61 11.77
N LEU A 160 -1.65 8.62 12.08
CA LEU A 160 -1.76 9.98 11.56
C LEU A 160 -0.63 10.19 10.56
N ALA A 161 -0.97 10.41 9.31
CA ALA A 161 -0.03 10.54 8.20
C ALA A 161 -0.15 11.90 7.52
N LYS A 162 1.00 12.47 7.13
CA LYS A 162 1.10 13.71 6.35
C LYS A 162 1.68 13.43 4.97
N VAL A 163 1.00 13.92 3.94
CA VAL A 163 1.43 13.81 2.54
C VAL A 163 2.60 14.73 2.26
N VAL A 164 3.67 14.18 1.69
CA VAL A 164 4.88 14.90 1.21
C VAL A 164 4.85 15.09 -0.30
N SER A 165 4.42 14.06 -1.03
CA SER A 165 4.24 14.10 -2.48
C SER A 165 3.00 13.31 -2.82
N GLY A 166 2.11 13.87 -3.61
CA GLY A 166 0.82 13.29 -3.91
C GLY A 166 0.35 13.54 -5.32
N VAL A 167 -0.88 13.14 -5.58
CA VAL A 167 -1.61 13.35 -6.82
C VAL A 167 -2.56 14.54 -6.68
N PRO A 168 -3.12 15.11 -7.78
CA PRO A 168 -3.97 16.30 -7.70
C PRO A 168 -5.15 16.19 -6.74
N ILE A 169 -5.72 15.00 -6.55
CA ILE A 169 -6.84 14.75 -5.64
C ILE A 169 -6.42 14.75 -4.16
N GLN A 170 -5.15 14.42 -3.87
CA GLN A 170 -4.55 14.50 -2.53
C GLN A 170 -3.14 15.08 -2.64
N PRO A 171 -3.02 16.44 -2.58
CA PRO A 171 -1.78 17.15 -2.80
C PRO A 171 -0.87 17.13 -1.56
N HIS A 172 0.32 17.71 -1.73
CA HIS A 172 1.26 17.95 -0.63
C HIS A 172 0.61 18.73 0.52
N GLY A 173 0.86 18.28 1.73
CA GLY A 173 0.42 18.92 2.97
C GLY A 173 -0.85 18.32 3.58
N ASP A 174 -1.61 17.52 2.85
CA ASP A 174 -2.78 16.83 3.38
C ASP A 174 -2.41 15.92 4.56
N VAL A 175 -3.33 15.84 5.52
CA VAL A 175 -3.19 15.00 6.71
C VAL A 175 -4.39 14.08 6.81
N MET A 176 -4.13 12.79 7.02
CA MET A 176 -5.18 11.78 7.14
C MET A 176 -4.99 10.92 8.39
N LEU A 177 -6.09 10.66 9.07
CA LEU A 177 -6.17 9.72 10.18
C LEU A 177 -6.71 8.37 9.66
N HIS A 178 -5.96 7.31 9.89
CA HIS A 178 -6.41 5.93 9.62
C HIS A 178 -6.66 5.22 10.95
N VAL A 179 -7.79 4.55 11.06
CA VAL A 179 -8.14 3.73 12.23
C VAL A 179 -8.53 2.34 11.76
N THR A 180 -7.90 1.32 12.36
CA THR A 180 -8.22 -0.08 12.07
C THR A 180 -8.51 -0.81 13.39
N PHE A 181 -9.53 -1.63 13.40
CA PHE A 181 -9.88 -2.52 14.49
C PHE A 181 -9.88 -3.96 13.98
N ALA A 182 -9.26 -4.85 14.74
CA ALA A 182 -9.28 -6.28 14.50
C ALA A 182 -9.71 -7.02 15.76
N THR A 183 -10.57 -8.02 15.61
CA THR A 183 -10.98 -8.92 16.67
C THR A 183 -10.84 -10.37 16.24
N SER A 184 -10.38 -11.22 17.16
CA SER A 184 -10.36 -12.67 17.00
C SER A 184 -11.39 -13.33 17.90
N LEU A 185 -12.09 -14.33 17.40
CA LEU A 185 -13.06 -15.14 18.15
C LEU A 185 -12.38 -16.21 19.01
#